data_fdb23903210a0fa9172a9ff3f7cc79e6
#
_entry.id   fdb23903210a0fa9172a9ff3f7cc79e6
#
_cell.length_a   1.000
_cell.length_b   1.000
_cell.length_c   1.000
_cell.angle_alpha   90.00
_cell.angle_beta   90.00
_cell.angle_gamma   90.00
#
_symmetry.space_group_name_H-M   'P 1'
#
loop_
_entity.id
_entity.type
_entity.pdbx_description
1 polymer ?
#
loop_
_entity_poly.entity_id
_entity_poly.type
_entity_poly.pdbx_seq_one_letter_code
_entity_poly.pdbx_strand_id
1 'polypeptide(L)'
;MTARASVAVTACTLALSTLAGCARPYDYTNFRQHHPRSILVLPPKNESMTADAAWSYQSTVTRPLAERGYYVFPVAVVDRLMKDDGVSPSKAAEILGADAVLYVTLEEYGTKQQVLNAATLVKLRGQLVDVRSGVLLWERRFAIQHNSNVGSGGILGDSTEAAHNLAGPTNVRFFGDRDQGLLYGPYHPRYGKDE
;
A
#
# COMPACT_ATOMS: atom_id res chain seq x y z
N MET A 1 -7.35 -21.07 -56.75
CA MET A 1 -8.16 -20.48 -55.63
C MET A 1 -7.43 -20.48 -54.28
N THR A 2 -6.14 -20.72 -54.19
CA THR A 2 -5.39 -20.89 -52.93
C THR A 2 -4.60 -19.65 -52.49
N ALA A 3 -4.37 -18.68 -53.35
CA ALA A 3 -3.56 -17.48 -53.01
C ALA A 3 -4.28 -16.42 -52.20
N ARG A 4 -5.60 -16.35 -52.24
CA ARG A 4 -6.39 -15.33 -51.48
C ARG A 4 -6.56 -15.64 -49.99
N ALA A 5 -6.49 -16.90 -49.60
CA ALA A 5 -6.66 -17.32 -48.22
C ALA A 5 -5.39 -17.04 -47.38
N SER A 6 -4.20 -17.15 -47.95
CA SER A 6 -2.91 -16.92 -47.25
C SER A 6 -2.69 -15.47 -46.91
N VAL A 7 -3.14 -14.52 -47.72
CA VAL A 7 -2.99 -13.06 -47.44
C VAL A 7 -3.89 -12.62 -46.29
N ALA A 8 -5.08 -13.17 -46.17
CA ALA A 8 -6.01 -12.82 -45.09
C ALA A 8 -5.53 -13.30 -43.71
N VAL A 9 -4.88 -14.45 -43.62
CA VAL A 9 -4.34 -15.00 -42.36
C VAL A 9 -3.13 -14.20 -41.91
N THR A 10 -2.27 -13.77 -42.82
CA THR A 10 -1.07 -12.96 -42.47
C THR A 10 -1.45 -11.56 -42.02
N ALA A 11 -2.51 -10.95 -42.58
CA ALA A 11 -3.00 -9.65 -42.12
C ALA A 11 -3.62 -9.67 -40.70
N CYS A 12 -4.28 -10.77 -40.35
CA CYS A 12 -4.90 -10.95 -39.03
C CYS A 12 -3.87 -11.15 -37.93
N THR A 13 -2.73 -11.81 -38.20
CA THR A 13 -1.64 -12.01 -37.21
C THR A 13 -0.85 -10.72 -36.96
N LEU A 14 -0.72 -9.80 -37.92
CA LEU A 14 -0.07 -8.51 -37.69
C LEU A 14 -0.94 -7.53 -36.85
N ALA A 15 -2.26 -7.65 -36.91
CA ALA A 15 -3.16 -6.78 -36.16
C ALA A 15 -3.24 -7.10 -34.66
N LEU A 16 -2.86 -8.32 -34.24
CA LEU A 16 -2.90 -8.74 -32.84
C LEU A 16 -1.68 -8.28 -32.01
N SER A 17 -0.60 -7.87 -32.65
CA SER A 17 0.65 -7.47 -31.96
C SER A 17 0.67 -6.01 -31.47
N THR A 18 -0.34 -5.19 -31.75
CA THR A 18 -0.38 -3.77 -31.36
C THR A 18 -1.10 -3.47 -30.03
N LEU A 19 -1.59 -4.50 -29.33
CA LEU A 19 -2.29 -4.36 -28.04
C LEU A 19 -1.37 -4.56 -26.81
N ALA A 20 -0.06 -4.48 -26.97
CA ALA A 20 0.85 -4.33 -25.83
C ALA A 20 0.64 -2.92 -25.23
N GLY A 21 -0.39 -2.78 -24.41
CA GLY A 21 -0.63 -1.58 -23.63
C GLY A 21 0.60 -1.30 -22.75
N CYS A 22 1.40 -0.32 -23.14
CA CYS A 22 2.50 0.17 -22.32
C CYS A 22 1.91 0.69 -21.01
N ALA A 23 1.98 -0.10 -19.94
CA ALA A 23 1.72 0.39 -18.60
C ALA A 23 2.72 1.55 -18.35
N ARG A 24 2.19 2.74 -18.08
CA ARG A 24 3.03 3.90 -17.81
C ARG A 24 3.81 3.65 -16.53
N PRO A 25 5.14 3.72 -16.51
CA PRO A 25 5.89 3.55 -15.28
C PRO A 25 5.48 4.61 -14.25
N TYR A 26 5.55 4.29 -12.97
CA TYR A 26 5.23 5.22 -11.89
C TYR A 26 6.25 6.36 -11.88
N ASP A 27 5.77 7.60 -11.71
CA ASP A 27 6.63 8.78 -11.67
C ASP A 27 7.18 9.01 -10.25
N TYR A 28 8.46 8.74 -10.06
CA TYR A 28 9.18 8.97 -8.81
C TYR A 28 9.96 10.29 -8.77
N THR A 29 9.72 11.22 -9.68
CA THR A 29 10.49 12.47 -9.78
C THR A 29 10.49 13.24 -8.46
N ASN A 30 9.32 13.50 -7.87
CA ASN A 30 9.22 14.19 -6.59
C ASN A 30 9.92 13.41 -5.47
N PHE A 31 9.75 12.09 -5.45
CA PHE A 31 10.39 11.25 -4.44
C PHE A 31 11.91 11.35 -4.49
N ARG A 32 12.49 11.29 -5.70
CA ARG A 32 13.93 11.37 -5.93
C ARG A 32 14.51 12.78 -5.66
N GLN A 33 13.71 13.83 -5.74
CA GLN A 33 14.14 15.19 -5.39
C GLN A 33 14.19 15.44 -3.88
N HIS A 34 13.32 14.83 -3.11
CA HIS A 34 13.18 15.09 -1.67
C HIS A 34 13.94 14.10 -0.79
N HIS A 35 14.18 12.87 -1.25
CA HIS A 35 14.95 11.83 -0.56
C HIS A 35 14.60 11.68 0.94
N PRO A 36 13.34 11.37 1.31
CA PRO A 36 12.96 11.27 2.72
C PRO A 36 13.74 10.14 3.40
N ARG A 37 14.24 10.39 4.59
CA ARG A 37 14.98 9.43 5.43
C ARG A 37 14.13 8.88 6.55
N SER A 38 13.19 9.69 7.01
CA SER A 38 12.30 9.38 8.12
C SER A 38 10.84 9.54 7.71
N ILE A 39 10.01 8.61 8.20
CA ILE A 39 8.58 8.58 7.90
C ILE A 39 7.79 8.58 9.20
N LEU A 40 6.92 9.57 9.36
CA LEU A 40 5.90 9.61 10.38
C LEU A 40 4.66 8.88 9.87
N VAL A 41 4.28 7.78 10.49
CA VAL A 41 3.06 7.05 10.15
C VAL A 41 1.93 7.55 11.04
N LEU A 42 0.91 8.13 10.43
CA LEU A 42 -0.28 8.59 11.15
C LEU A 42 -1.24 7.44 11.44
N PRO A 43 -2.10 7.57 12.47
CA PRO A 43 -3.22 6.67 12.64
C PRO A 43 -4.05 6.58 11.35
N PRO A 44 -4.35 5.37 10.83
CA PRO A 44 -5.08 5.21 9.59
C PRO A 44 -6.49 5.79 9.67
N LYS A 45 -6.92 6.46 8.60
CA LYS A 45 -8.33 6.80 8.43
C LYS A 45 -9.11 5.52 8.12
N ASN A 46 -10.10 5.21 8.94
CA ASN A 46 -10.95 4.04 8.72
C ASN A 46 -12.23 4.43 7.97
N GLU A 47 -12.37 3.95 6.75
CA GLU A 47 -13.58 4.04 5.93
C GLU A 47 -14.25 2.66 5.77
N SER A 48 -13.67 1.61 6.40
CA SER A 48 -14.22 0.26 6.36
C SER A 48 -15.38 0.09 7.34
N MET A 49 -16.10 -1.02 7.19
CA MET A 49 -17.20 -1.38 8.12
C MET A 49 -16.69 -1.96 9.45
N THR A 50 -15.42 -2.27 9.57
CA THR A 50 -14.81 -2.86 10.78
C THR A 50 -14.32 -1.75 11.70
N ALA A 51 -14.92 -1.62 12.88
CA ALA A 51 -14.63 -0.52 13.81
C ALA A 51 -13.14 -0.46 14.22
N ASP A 52 -12.55 -1.61 14.53
CA ASP A 52 -11.18 -1.74 15.05
C ASP A 52 -10.11 -1.83 13.95
N ALA A 53 -10.49 -1.64 12.67
CA ALA A 53 -9.59 -1.78 11.53
C ALA A 53 -8.34 -0.91 11.63
N ALA A 54 -8.49 0.35 12.01
CA ALA A 54 -7.37 1.28 12.12
C ALA A 54 -6.34 0.81 13.16
N TRP A 55 -6.81 0.39 14.32
CA TRP A 55 -5.97 -0.09 15.41
C TRP A 55 -5.25 -1.38 15.03
N SER A 56 -5.99 -2.34 14.47
CA SER A 56 -5.45 -3.61 14.00
C SER A 56 -4.39 -3.42 12.90
N TYR A 57 -4.66 -2.56 11.92
CA TYR A 57 -3.74 -2.28 10.82
C TYR A 57 -2.47 -1.56 11.27
N GLN A 58 -2.57 -0.61 12.20
CA GLN A 58 -1.45 0.25 12.63
C GLN A 58 -0.25 -0.56 13.14
N SER A 59 -0.50 -1.71 13.79
CA SER A 59 0.54 -2.61 14.29
C SER A 59 1.37 -3.27 13.18
N THR A 60 0.86 -3.32 11.94
CA THR A 60 1.47 -4.07 10.82
C THR A 60 2.24 -3.20 9.83
N VAL A 61 2.12 -1.86 9.92
CA VAL A 61 2.62 -0.93 8.88
C VAL A 61 4.09 -0.55 9.06
N THR A 62 4.58 -0.49 10.30
CA THR A 62 5.91 0.06 10.61
C THR A 62 7.05 -0.84 10.14
N ARG A 63 6.91 -2.16 10.34
CA ARG A 63 7.96 -3.12 9.99
C ARG A 63 8.33 -3.11 8.50
N PRO A 64 7.40 -3.20 7.54
CA PRO A 64 7.74 -3.17 6.12
C PRO A 64 8.44 -1.88 5.67
N LEU A 65 8.12 -0.73 6.29
CA LEU A 65 8.80 0.54 6.02
C LEU A 65 10.24 0.53 6.56
N ALA A 66 10.44 0.01 7.76
CA ALA A 66 11.78 -0.13 8.35
C ALA A 66 12.65 -1.10 7.54
N GLU A 67 12.09 -2.22 7.07
CA GLU A 67 12.76 -3.19 6.19
C GLU A 67 13.13 -2.57 4.83
N ARG A 68 12.42 -1.53 4.37
CA ARG A 68 12.81 -0.75 3.19
C ARG A 68 13.84 0.33 3.46
N GLY A 69 14.34 0.43 4.68
CA GLY A 69 15.45 1.33 5.05
C GLY A 69 15.00 2.74 5.37
N TYR A 70 13.82 2.92 5.95
CA TYR A 70 13.37 4.19 6.52
C TYR A 70 13.46 4.17 8.04
N TYR A 71 13.77 5.31 8.63
CA TYR A 71 13.49 5.50 10.05
C TYR A 71 11.99 5.73 10.24
N VAL A 72 11.33 4.89 11.03
CA VAL A 72 9.90 5.00 11.30
C VAL A 72 9.71 5.39 12.76
N PHE A 73 8.99 6.48 13.01
CA PHE A 73 8.71 6.93 14.38
C PHE A 73 7.81 5.93 15.10
N PRO A 74 8.08 5.68 16.41
CA PRO A 74 7.25 4.77 17.21
C PRO A 74 5.79 5.24 17.24
N VAL A 75 4.87 4.34 16.92
CA VAL A 75 3.42 4.62 16.88
C VAL A 75 2.92 5.24 18.18
N ALA A 76 3.39 4.71 19.34
CA ALA A 76 2.98 5.22 20.65
C ALA A 76 3.34 6.70 20.87
N VAL A 77 4.45 7.16 20.31
CA VAL A 77 4.86 8.59 20.40
C VAL A 77 3.94 9.46 19.56
N VAL A 78 3.63 9.00 18.34
CA VAL A 78 2.73 9.69 17.42
C VAL A 78 1.31 9.78 17.98
N ASP A 79 0.81 8.67 18.48
CA ASP A 79 -0.52 8.59 19.10
C ASP A 79 -0.66 9.53 20.29
N ARG A 80 0.36 9.57 21.15
CA ARG A 80 0.37 10.48 22.32
C ARG A 80 0.28 11.93 21.87
N LEU A 81 1.14 12.37 20.95
CA LEU A 81 1.13 13.76 20.46
C LEU A 81 -0.22 14.14 19.84
N MET A 82 -0.83 13.22 19.09
CA MET A 82 -2.08 13.53 18.39
C MET A 82 -3.31 13.44 19.29
N LYS A 83 -3.38 12.46 20.19
CA LYS A 83 -4.55 12.19 21.04
C LYS A 83 -4.51 13.00 22.33
N ASP A 84 -3.39 12.98 23.04
CA ASP A 84 -3.29 13.57 24.37
C ASP A 84 -3.00 15.08 24.30
N ASP A 85 -2.11 15.48 23.38
CA ASP A 85 -1.69 16.88 23.25
C ASP A 85 -2.50 17.63 22.18
N GLY A 86 -3.37 16.97 21.44
CA GLY A 86 -4.22 17.57 20.41
C GLY A 86 -3.45 18.20 19.24
N VAL A 87 -2.23 17.73 19.00
CA VAL A 87 -1.32 18.29 17.99
C VAL A 87 -1.75 17.84 16.60
N SER A 88 -1.79 18.77 15.62
CA SER A 88 -2.09 18.43 14.24
C SER A 88 -1.01 17.54 13.61
N PRO A 89 -1.34 16.73 12.58
CA PRO A 89 -0.37 15.86 11.89
C PRO A 89 0.90 16.58 11.41
N SER A 90 0.74 17.75 10.81
CA SER A 90 1.87 18.57 10.33
C SER A 90 2.72 19.05 11.48
N LYS A 91 2.10 19.48 12.57
CA LYS A 91 2.84 19.94 13.76
C LYS A 91 3.55 18.80 14.47
N ALA A 92 2.94 17.62 14.56
CA ALA A 92 3.59 16.43 15.09
C ALA A 92 4.83 16.05 14.27
N ALA A 93 4.74 16.13 12.94
CA ALA A 93 5.86 15.88 12.06
C ALA A 93 7.01 16.89 12.23
N GLU A 94 6.70 18.18 12.41
CA GLU A 94 7.69 19.20 12.71
C GLU A 94 8.38 18.97 14.07
N ILE A 95 7.60 18.70 15.12
CA ILE A 95 8.12 18.45 16.48
C ILE A 95 9.08 17.26 16.48
N LEU A 96 8.73 16.19 15.77
CA LEU A 96 9.53 14.97 15.70
C LEU A 96 10.68 15.07 14.68
N GLY A 97 10.70 16.10 13.83
CA GLY A 97 11.71 16.26 12.79
C GLY A 97 11.59 15.22 11.67
N ALA A 98 10.37 14.80 11.36
CA ALA A 98 10.12 13.86 10.27
C ALA A 98 10.34 14.51 8.90
N ASP A 99 10.90 13.77 7.94
CA ASP A 99 11.06 14.25 6.55
C ASP A 99 9.74 14.11 5.79
N ALA A 100 9.00 13.03 6.01
CA ALA A 100 7.73 12.78 5.33
C ALA A 100 6.67 12.19 6.28
N VAL A 101 5.40 12.41 5.93
CA VAL A 101 4.22 11.86 6.61
C VAL A 101 3.52 10.85 5.72
N LEU A 102 3.25 9.67 6.26
CA LEU A 102 2.45 8.65 5.60
C LEU A 102 1.01 8.71 6.10
N TYR A 103 0.11 9.04 5.18
CA TYR A 103 -1.33 8.94 5.36
C TYR A 103 -1.82 7.62 4.80
N VAL A 104 -2.56 6.85 5.60
CA VAL A 104 -3.19 5.61 5.14
C VAL A 104 -4.70 5.72 5.33
N THR A 105 -5.45 5.33 4.30
CA THR A 105 -6.90 5.17 4.36
C THR A 105 -7.23 3.71 4.14
N LEU A 106 -7.97 3.11 5.07
CA LEU A 106 -8.50 1.76 4.95
C LEU A 106 -9.88 1.87 4.30
N GLU A 107 -9.95 1.55 3.00
CA GLU A 107 -11.20 1.58 2.23
C GLU A 107 -12.06 0.34 2.53
N GLU A 108 -11.44 -0.84 2.66
CA GLU A 108 -12.07 -2.08 3.09
C GLU A 108 -11.12 -2.88 4.00
N TYR A 109 -11.66 -3.44 5.07
CA TYR A 109 -10.90 -4.25 6.03
C TYR A 109 -11.85 -5.22 6.72
N GLY A 110 -11.68 -6.51 6.52
CA GLY A 110 -12.52 -7.52 7.15
C GLY A 110 -12.90 -8.66 6.23
N THR A 111 -13.74 -9.55 6.75
CA THR A 111 -14.25 -10.70 6.03
C THR A 111 -15.71 -10.48 5.65
N LYS A 112 -16.03 -10.62 4.36
CA LYS A 112 -17.39 -10.65 3.85
C LYS A 112 -17.82 -12.12 3.66
N GLN A 113 -18.88 -12.51 4.35
CA GLN A 113 -19.45 -13.85 4.19
C GLN A 113 -20.41 -13.85 2.99
N GLN A 114 -20.26 -14.84 2.13
CA GLN A 114 -21.20 -15.20 1.08
C GLN A 114 -21.73 -16.60 1.35
N VAL A 115 -22.87 -16.96 0.74
CA VAL A 115 -23.64 -18.17 1.08
C VAL A 115 -22.80 -19.46 1.13
N LEU A 116 -21.75 -19.57 0.33
CA LEU A 116 -20.88 -20.77 0.26
C LEU A 116 -19.39 -20.45 0.46
N ASN A 117 -19.02 -19.17 0.52
CA ASN A 117 -17.62 -18.74 0.61
C ASN A 117 -17.47 -17.56 1.55
N ALA A 118 -16.30 -17.42 2.15
CA ALA A 118 -15.92 -16.22 2.85
C ALA A 118 -14.75 -15.56 2.11
N ALA A 119 -14.77 -14.25 1.99
CA ALA A 119 -13.70 -13.47 1.38
C ALA A 119 -13.18 -12.45 2.38
N THR A 120 -11.91 -12.59 2.77
CA THR A 120 -11.21 -11.57 3.55
C THR A 120 -10.57 -10.59 2.58
N LEU A 121 -10.86 -9.31 2.76
CA LEU A 121 -10.41 -8.24 1.89
C LEU A 121 -9.73 -7.15 2.72
N VAL A 122 -8.55 -6.75 2.26
CA VAL A 122 -7.84 -5.56 2.74
C VAL A 122 -7.61 -4.65 1.54
N LYS A 123 -8.24 -3.47 1.54
CA LYS A 123 -8.09 -2.46 0.51
C LYS A 123 -7.68 -1.14 1.15
N LEU A 124 -6.59 -0.60 0.68
CA LEU A 124 -5.97 0.57 1.27
C LEU A 124 -5.44 1.55 0.22
N ARG A 125 -5.37 2.81 0.62
CA ARG A 125 -4.73 3.89 -0.10
C ARG A 125 -3.68 4.51 0.81
N GLY A 126 -2.47 4.67 0.31
CA GLY A 126 -1.38 5.35 1.00
C GLY A 126 -0.92 6.57 0.22
N GLN A 127 -0.59 7.63 0.95
CA GLN A 127 -0.01 8.86 0.42
C GLN A 127 1.16 9.26 1.30
N LEU A 128 2.33 9.45 0.69
CA LEU A 128 3.52 9.96 1.36
C LEU A 128 3.73 11.42 0.96
N VAL A 129 3.75 12.31 1.93
CA VAL A 129 3.84 13.76 1.72
C VAL A 129 5.07 14.30 2.43
N ASP A 130 5.86 15.11 1.74
CA ASP A 130 7.00 15.82 2.32
C ASP A 130 6.55 16.86 3.35
N VAL A 131 7.17 16.89 4.52
CA VAL A 131 6.76 17.76 5.63
C VAL A 131 7.04 19.24 5.33
N ARG A 132 8.14 19.54 4.65
CA ARG A 132 8.59 20.91 4.43
C ARG A 132 7.87 21.60 3.29
N SER A 133 7.67 20.88 2.19
CA SER A 133 7.09 21.44 0.96
C SER A 133 5.60 21.12 0.79
N GLY A 134 5.08 20.12 1.51
CA GLY A 134 3.72 19.60 1.31
C GLY A 134 3.54 18.84 -0.01
N VAL A 135 4.62 18.56 -0.73
CA VAL A 135 4.57 17.85 -2.02
C VAL A 135 4.26 16.38 -1.82
N LEU A 136 3.36 15.86 -2.65
CA LEU A 136 3.07 14.43 -2.71
C LEU A 136 4.27 13.70 -3.35
N LEU A 137 4.94 12.86 -2.56
CA LEU A 137 6.10 12.09 -2.99
C LEU A 137 5.71 10.76 -3.63
N TRP A 138 4.66 10.14 -3.07
CA TRP A 138 4.19 8.83 -3.53
C TRP A 138 2.73 8.62 -3.13
N GLU A 139 1.99 7.98 -4.00
CA GLU A 139 0.60 7.55 -3.76
C GLU A 139 0.37 6.18 -4.39
N ARG A 140 -0.37 5.34 -3.67
CA ARG A 140 -0.80 4.05 -4.20
C ARG A 140 -2.13 3.62 -3.60
N ARG A 141 -2.94 2.94 -4.42
CA ARG A 141 -4.06 2.11 -3.98
C ARG A 141 -3.72 0.65 -4.18
N PHE A 142 -4.08 -0.17 -3.23
CA PHE A 142 -3.80 -1.59 -3.28
C PHE A 142 -4.91 -2.38 -2.62
N ALA A 143 -5.22 -3.55 -3.18
CA ALA A 143 -6.18 -4.47 -2.59
C ALA A 143 -5.63 -5.88 -2.66
N ILE A 144 -5.84 -6.65 -1.60
CA ILE A 144 -5.62 -8.08 -1.57
C ILE A 144 -6.88 -8.77 -1.06
N GLN A 145 -7.24 -9.87 -1.70
CA GLN A 145 -8.38 -10.69 -1.31
C GLN A 145 -7.91 -12.12 -1.09
N HIS A 146 -8.35 -12.72 -0.01
CA HIS A 146 -8.18 -14.13 0.27
C HIS A 146 -9.55 -14.79 0.37
N ASN A 147 -9.79 -15.77 -0.49
CA ASN A 147 -11.05 -16.53 -0.49
C ASN A 147 -10.84 -17.80 0.31
N SER A 148 -11.73 -18.08 1.26
CA SER A 148 -11.79 -19.34 2.00
C SER A 148 -13.12 -20.04 1.71
N ASN A 149 -13.05 -21.34 1.38
CA ASN A 149 -14.25 -22.17 1.23
C ASN A 149 -14.77 -22.54 2.63
N VAL A 150 -16.05 -22.35 2.87
CA VAL A 150 -16.72 -22.65 4.15
C VAL A 150 -16.67 -24.15 4.53
N GLY A 151 -16.30 -25.03 3.60
CA GLY A 151 -16.21 -26.47 3.80
C GLY A 151 -14.93 -27.01 4.44
N SER A 152 -13.92 -26.22 4.63
CA SER A 152 -12.59 -26.63 5.15
C SER A 152 -12.39 -26.21 6.62
N GLY A 153 -13.32 -26.53 7.54
CA GLY A 153 -13.08 -26.40 8.98
C GLY A 153 -12.79 -24.98 9.49
N GLY A 154 -12.93 -23.98 8.66
CA GLY A 154 -12.72 -22.56 8.98
C GLY A 154 -13.96 -22.02 9.67
N ILE A 155 -14.05 -22.30 10.92
CA ILE A 155 -14.94 -21.65 11.89
C ILE A 155 -14.74 -20.14 11.75
N LEU A 156 -15.84 -19.43 11.73
CA LEU A 156 -16.13 -18.09 12.24
C LEU A 156 -14.98 -17.47 13.11
N GLY A 157 -13.78 -17.37 12.54
CA GLY A 157 -12.74 -16.53 13.11
C GLY A 157 -13.21 -15.08 13.02
N ASP A 158 -12.88 -14.29 14.03
CA ASP A 158 -13.18 -12.87 14.03
C ASP A 158 -12.70 -12.27 12.68
N SER A 159 -13.61 -11.59 11.99
CA SER A 159 -13.34 -10.98 10.70
C SER A 159 -12.16 -10.00 10.76
N THR A 160 -11.94 -9.42 11.93
CA THR A 160 -10.83 -8.52 12.23
C THR A 160 -9.50 -9.28 12.31
N GLU A 161 -9.47 -10.45 12.95
CA GLU A 161 -8.28 -11.29 13.05
C GLU A 161 -7.83 -11.80 11.68
N ALA A 162 -8.76 -12.29 10.86
CA ALA A 162 -8.46 -12.72 9.50
C ALA A 162 -7.89 -11.58 8.64
N ALA A 163 -8.45 -10.38 8.75
CA ALA A 163 -7.94 -9.20 8.05
C ALA A 163 -6.59 -8.74 8.61
N HIS A 164 -6.37 -8.83 9.91
CA HIS A 164 -5.07 -8.55 10.55
C HIS A 164 -3.97 -9.48 10.01
N ASN A 165 -4.23 -10.77 9.95
CA ASN A 165 -3.30 -11.76 9.41
C ASN A 165 -2.99 -11.51 7.91
N LEU A 166 -3.93 -10.93 7.18
CA LEU A 166 -3.75 -10.54 5.78
C LEU A 166 -3.03 -9.19 5.64
N ALA A 167 -3.15 -8.28 6.61
CA ALA A 167 -2.61 -6.93 6.55
C ALA A 167 -1.07 -6.90 6.50
N GLY A 168 -0.38 -7.76 7.26
CA GLY A 168 1.07 -7.87 7.21
C GLY A 168 1.61 -8.17 5.82
N PRO A 169 1.23 -9.29 5.19
CA PRO A 169 1.58 -9.60 3.79
C PRO A 169 1.12 -8.53 2.79
N THR A 170 -0.02 -7.88 3.05
CA THR A 170 -0.50 -6.77 2.24
C THR A 170 0.48 -5.61 2.25
N ASN A 171 0.95 -5.20 3.43
CA ASN A 171 1.89 -4.09 3.57
C ASN A 171 3.26 -4.40 2.93
N VAL A 172 3.74 -5.64 3.05
CA VAL A 172 4.98 -6.05 2.34
C VAL A 172 4.84 -5.85 0.84
N ARG A 173 3.70 -6.24 0.24
CA ARG A 173 3.43 -6.05 -1.18
C ARG A 173 3.11 -4.60 -1.52
N PHE A 174 2.39 -3.90 -0.66
CA PHE A 174 2.01 -2.51 -0.86
C PHE A 174 3.22 -1.58 -0.98
N PHE A 175 4.16 -1.71 -0.07
CA PHE A 175 5.39 -0.93 -0.11
C PHE A 175 6.50 -1.56 -0.96
N GLY A 176 6.50 -2.89 -1.13
CA GLY A 176 7.56 -3.66 -1.74
C GLY A 176 7.40 -3.99 -3.22
N ASP A 177 6.33 -3.56 -3.85
CA ASP A 177 6.10 -3.77 -5.28
C ASP A 177 7.19 -3.15 -6.15
N ARG A 178 7.53 -3.81 -7.27
CA ARG A 178 8.60 -3.34 -8.17
C ARG A 178 8.19 -2.13 -9.00
N ASP A 179 6.91 -2.06 -9.38
CA ASP A 179 6.43 -1.07 -10.35
C ASP A 179 5.87 0.19 -9.68
N GLN A 180 5.26 0.05 -8.49
CA GLN A 180 4.56 1.13 -7.80
C GLN A 180 4.83 1.18 -6.30
N GLY A 181 5.76 0.38 -5.78
CA GLY A 181 6.14 0.39 -4.37
C GLY A 181 6.95 1.63 -3.98
N LEU A 182 7.22 1.79 -2.70
CA LEU A 182 8.18 2.79 -2.24
C LEU A 182 9.60 2.43 -2.70
N LEU A 183 10.37 3.40 -3.11
CA LEU A 183 11.80 3.24 -3.34
C LEU A 183 12.52 2.86 -2.03
N TYR A 184 13.73 2.33 -2.11
CA TYR A 184 14.50 2.02 -0.91
C TYR A 184 14.97 3.30 -0.21
N GLY A 185 14.83 3.33 1.09
CA GLY A 185 15.33 4.40 1.94
C GLY A 185 16.84 4.34 2.17
N PRO A 186 17.44 5.40 2.70
CA PRO A 186 18.89 5.56 2.77
C PRO A 186 19.60 4.55 3.69
N TYR A 187 18.86 3.87 4.57
CA TYR A 187 19.42 2.84 5.46
C TYR A 187 19.35 1.43 4.85
N HIS A 188 18.84 1.29 3.61
CA HIS A 188 18.76 0.01 2.93
C HIS A 188 20.00 -0.23 2.04
N PRO A 189 20.56 -1.48 1.96
CA PRO A 189 21.73 -1.77 1.12
C PRO A 189 21.52 -1.56 -0.38
N ARG A 190 20.27 -1.48 -0.82
CA ARG A 190 19.89 -1.21 -2.22
C ARG A 190 19.49 0.24 -2.47
N TYR A 191 19.76 1.15 -1.56
CA TYR A 191 19.45 2.56 -1.77
C TYR A 191 20.08 3.09 -3.06
N GLY A 192 19.29 3.80 -3.86
CA GLY A 192 19.73 4.33 -5.17
C GLY A 192 19.92 3.29 -6.28
N LYS A 193 19.50 2.03 -6.06
CA LYS A 193 19.57 0.94 -7.06
C LYS A 193 18.17 0.49 -7.52
N ASP A 194 17.17 1.30 -7.26
CA ASP A 194 15.76 1.07 -7.64
C ASP A 194 15.52 1.60 -9.08
N GLU A 195 16.29 1.14 -10.05
CA GLU A 195 16.08 1.45 -11.47
C GLU A 195 15.29 0.36 -12.18
#